data_cd71297d1c2d9dc8023a62228311cc4a
#
_entry.id   cd71297d1c2d9dc8023a62228311cc4a
#
_cell.length_a   1.000
_cell.length_b   1.000
_cell.length_c   1.000
_cell.angle_alpha   90.00
_cell.angle_beta   90.00
_cell.angle_gamma   90.00
#
_symmetry.space_group_name_H-M   'P 1'
#
loop_
_entity.id
_entity.type
_entity.pdbx_description
1 polymer ?
#
loop_
_entity_poly.entity_id
_entity_poly.type
_entity_poly.pdbx_seq_one_letter_code
_entity_poly.pdbx_strand_id
1 'polypeptide(L)'
;MKARFAPVMLCVSVLSGCYLNGRLYPVQGPASAVTPPPIYAARISGGLRSGSFTATLQNGERCTGSWAQVSNKPTATQTSNSSRSQADIAKAWDTVYGAGFYTAHVLGANIHIHGVLNGDKGTVLEVDAFRNPGTSDDAMNSRKGIAFDTNSNIYKLVF
;
A
#
# COMPACT_ATOMS: atom_id res chain seq x y z
N MET A 1 -19.18 -60.81 -8.85
CA MET A 1 -18.42 -59.57 -9.23
C MET A 1 -18.61 -58.52 -8.16
N LYS A 2 -17.56 -58.22 -7.35
CA LYS A 2 -17.62 -57.21 -6.27
C LYS A 2 -16.83 -55.99 -6.75
N ALA A 3 -17.54 -54.90 -7.07
CA ALA A 3 -16.93 -53.63 -7.41
C ALA A 3 -16.40 -52.95 -6.16
N ARG A 4 -15.07 -52.72 -6.13
CA ARG A 4 -14.41 -51.95 -5.07
C ARG A 4 -14.37 -50.47 -5.51
N PHE A 5 -15.17 -49.64 -4.87
CA PHE A 5 -15.07 -48.20 -4.97
C PHE A 5 -13.89 -47.71 -4.09
N ALA A 6 -12.86 -47.18 -4.70
CA ALA A 6 -11.78 -46.48 -4.00
C ALA A 6 -12.22 -45.02 -3.79
N PRO A 7 -12.12 -44.47 -2.56
CA PRO A 7 -12.40 -43.04 -2.36
C PRO A 7 -11.23 -42.22 -2.90
N VAL A 8 -11.50 -41.38 -3.87
CA VAL A 8 -10.57 -40.33 -4.33
C VAL A 8 -10.55 -39.23 -3.27
N MET A 9 -9.45 -39.18 -2.52
CA MET A 9 -9.20 -38.13 -1.52
C MET A 9 -8.75 -36.87 -2.23
N LEU A 10 -9.67 -35.91 -2.40
CA LEU A 10 -9.41 -34.60 -3.02
C LEU A 10 -8.61 -33.75 -2.02
N CYS A 11 -7.28 -33.69 -2.17
CA CYS A 11 -6.44 -32.76 -1.42
C CYS A 11 -6.70 -31.32 -1.90
N VAL A 12 -7.52 -30.58 -1.14
CA VAL A 12 -7.70 -29.14 -1.32
C VAL A 12 -6.46 -28.45 -0.74
N SER A 13 -5.51 -28.10 -1.58
CA SER A 13 -4.35 -27.28 -1.23
C SER A 13 -4.82 -25.86 -0.95
N VAL A 14 -4.92 -25.49 0.31
CA VAL A 14 -5.19 -24.11 0.75
C VAL A 14 -3.91 -23.32 0.50
N LEU A 15 -3.83 -22.61 -0.63
CA LEU A 15 -2.80 -21.64 -0.92
C LEU A 15 -2.98 -20.44 0.01
N SER A 16 -2.35 -20.49 1.17
CA SER A 16 -2.26 -19.36 2.10
C SER A 16 -1.39 -18.27 1.46
N GLY A 17 -2.03 -17.37 0.71
CA GLY A 17 -1.34 -16.19 0.18
C GLY A 17 -0.76 -15.35 1.33
N CYS A 18 0.53 -15.04 1.30
CA CYS A 18 1.14 -14.12 2.24
C CYS A 18 0.49 -12.76 2.11
N TYR A 19 -0.03 -12.22 3.20
CA TYR A 19 -0.56 -10.87 3.28
C TYR A 19 0.05 -10.15 4.48
N LEU A 20 0.13 -8.83 4.36
CA LEU A 20 0.61 -7.95 5.40
C LEU A 20 -0.54 -6.99 5.77
N ASN A 21 -0.87 -6.91 7.03
CA ASN A 21 -1.83 -5.95 7.53
C ASN A 21 -1.13 -4.62 7.82
N GLY A 22 -1.80 -3.55 7.45
CA GLY A 22 -1.35 -2.18 7.70
C GLY A 22 -2.49 -1.32 8.24
N ARG A 23 -2.13 -0.11 8.61
CA ARG A 23 -3.05 0.92 9.09
C ARG A 23 -2.76 2.26 8.44
N LEU A 24 -3.81 2.98 8.10
CA LEU A 24 -3.76 4.34 7.58
C LEU A 24 -4.17 5.29 8.71
N TYR A 25 -3.30 6.25 8.99
CA TYR A 25 -3.53 7.30 9.97
C TYR A 25 -3.64 8.63 9.23
N PRO A 26 -4.77 9.33 9.25
CA PRO A 26 -4.88 10.62 8.60
C PRO A 26 -3.98 11.64 9.29
N VAL A 27 -3.14 12.31 8.50
CA VAL A 27 -2.18 13.32 8.97
C VAL A 27 -2.61 14.71 8.52
N GLN A 28 -3.24 14.80 7.35
CA GLN A 28 -3.70 16.05 6.78
C GLN A 28 -5.02 15.83 6.04
N GLY A 29 -5.84 16.87 5.96
CA GLY A 29 -7.13 16.89 5.27
C GLY A 29 -8.31 16.70 6.21
N PRO A 30 -9.54 16.64 5.66
CA PRO A 30 -10.78 16.53 6.46
C PRO A 30 -10.79 15.36 7.44
N ALA A 31 -10.22 14.21 7.08
CA ALA A 31 -10.19 13.03 7.95
C ALA A 31 -9.32 13.24 9.19
N SER A 32 -8.28 14.07 9.14
CA SER A 32 -7.42 14.38 10.29
C SER A 32 -8.07 15.35 11.27
N ALA A 33 -9.10 16.09 10.86
CA ALA A 33 -9.82 17.02 11.71
C ALA A 33 -10.85 16.34 12.62
N VAL A 34 -11.15 15.07 12.39
CA VAL A 34 -12.07 14.29 13.23
C VAL A 34 -11.39 13.96 14.55
N THR A 35 -12.12 14.12 15.68
CA THR A 35 -11.59 13.83 17.02
C THR A 35 -12.39 12.71 17.69
N PRO A 36 -11.76 11.60 18.10
CA PRO A 36 -10.37 11.22 17.78
C PRO A 36 -10.19 10.91 16.28
N PRO A 37 -8.99 11.12 15.73
CA PRO A 37 -8.74 10.78 14.33
C PRO A 37 -8.97 9.30 14.08
N PRO A 38 -9.68 8.94 12.99
CA PRO A 38 -9.97 7.54 12.69
C PRO A 38 -8.70 6.79 12.27
N ILE A 39 -8.70 5.48 12.47
CA ILE A 39 -7.65 4.57 12.01
C ILE A 39 -8.29 3.60 11.02
N TYR A 40 -7.77 3.55 9.80
CA TYR A 40 -8.33 2.72 8.75
C TYR A 40 -7.49 1.47 8.54
N ALA A 41 -8.16 0.35 8.33
CA ALA A 41 -7.50 -0.92 8.04
C ALA A 41 -7.01 -0.94 6.59
N ALA A 42 -5.80 -1.47 6.41
CA ALA A 42 -5.20 -1.69 5.11
C ALA A 42 -4.62 -3.10 5.04
N ARG A 43 -4.55 -3.68 3.85
CA ARG A 43 -3.96 -4.99 3.61
C ARG A 43 -3.26 -4.99 2.26
N ILE A 44 -2.04 -5.48 2.26
CA ILE A 44 -1.26 -5.73 1.05
C ILE A 44 -1.02 -7.22 0.91
N SER A 45 -1.16 -7.75 -0.28
CA SER A 45 -0.86 -9.14 -0.61
C SER A 45 -0.19 -9.22 -1.98
N GLY A 46 0.51 -10.30 -2.23
CA GLY A 46 1.15 -10.53 -3.53
C GLY A 46 2.56 -11.04 -3.42
N GLY A 47 3.28 -10.95 -4.54
CA GLY A 47 4.66 -11.41 -4.69
C GLY A 47 5.70 -10.34 -4.40
N LEU A 48 6.89 -10.51 -5.00
CA LEU A 48 8.02 -9.60 -4.79
C LEU A 48 7.89 -8.28 -5.55
N ARG A 49 7.19 -8.26 -6.67
CA ARG A 49 7.16 -7.12 -7.61
C ARG A 49 5.79 -6.49 -7.79
N SER A 50 4.73 -7.21 -7.49
CA SER A 50 3.35 -6.74 -7.63
C SER A 50 2.39 -7.54 -6.78
N GLY A 51 1.19 -6.99 -6.59
CA GLY A 51 0.14 -7.66 -5.85
C GLY A 51 -1.12 -6.81 -5.77
N SER A 52 -1.99 -7.18 -4.84
CA SER A 52 -3.20 -6.44 -4.54
C SER A 52 -3.07 -5.64 -3.24
N PHE A 53 -3.78 -4.54 -3.20
CA PHE A 53 -3.90 -3.69 -2.03
C PHE A 53 -5.37 -3.42 -1.76
N THR A 54 -5.77 -3.48 -0.51
CA THR A 54 -7.13 -3.14 -0.06
C THR A 54 -7.07 -2.23 1.14
N ALA A 55 -7.98 -1.26 1.21
CA ALA A 55 -8.16 -0.41 2.38
C ALA A 55 -9.65 -0.21 2.65
N THR A 56 -10.01 -0.02 3.92
CA THR A 56 -11.37 0.33 4.30
C THR A 56 -11.35 1.70 4.93
N LEU A 57 -11.97 2.67 4.27
CA LEU A 57 -12.03 4.07 4.68
C LEU A 57 -13.26 4.36 5.53
N GLN A 58 -13.48 5.65 5.82
CA GLN A 58 -14.65 6.14 6.53
C GLN A 58 -15.95 5.68 5.86
N ASN A 59 -16.99 5.48 6.65
CA ASN A 59 -18.30 4.99 6.19
C ASN A 59 -18.25 3.58 5.55
N GLY A 60 -17.22 2.79 5.85
CA GLY A 60 -17.07 1.44 5.36
C GLY A 60 -16.73 1.36 3.86
N GLU A 61 -16.31 2.45 3.22
CA GLU A 61 -15.88 2.44 1.83
C GLU A 61 -14.67 1.52 1.65
N ARG A 62 -14.80 0.57 0.71
CA ARG A 62 -13.75 -0.38 0.41
C ARG A 62 -13.01 0.01 -0.86
N CYS A 63 -11.75 0.38 -0.70
CA CYS A 63 -10.84 0.65 -1.80
C CYS A 63 -10.05 -0.61 -2.15
N THR A 64 -10.02 -0.97 -3.41
CA THR A 64 -9.30 -2.14 -3.93
C THR A 64 -8.50 -1.76 -5.16
N GLY A 65 -7.32 -2.34 -5.31
CA GLY A 65 -6.46 -2.07 -6.44
C GLY A 65 -5.23 -2.95 -6.46
N SER A 66 -4.32 -2.62 -7.35
CA SER A 66 -3.03 -3.29 -7.49
C SER A 66 -1.89 -2.36 -7.11
N TRP A 67 -0.80 -2.96 -6.68
CA TRP A 67 0.46 -2.28 -6.49
C TRP A 67 1.54 -2.93 -7.35
N ALA A 68 2.53 -2.15 -7.72
CA ALA A 68 3.71 -2.63 -8.43
C ALA A 68 4.97 -1.95 -7.88
N GLN A 69 6.08 -2.66 -7.98
CA GLN A 69 7.38 -2.08 -7.71
C GLN A 69 7.72 -1.10 -8.84
N VAL A 70 8.08 0.11 -8.48
CA VAL A 70 8.55 1.14 -9.39
C VAL A 70 10.07 1.26 -9.28
N SER A 71 10.73 1.52 -10.42
CA SER A 71 12.17 1.77 -10.42
C SER A 71 12.43 3.25 -10.18
N ASN A 72 13.31 3.57 -9.26
CA ASN A 72 13.74 4.96 -9.01
C ASN A 72 14.70 5.50 -10.10
N LYS A 73 15.02 4.70 -11.13
CA LYS A 73 15.74 5.21 -12.29
C LYS A 73 14.82 6.13 -13.10
N PRO A 74 15.21 7.37 -13.37
CA PRO A 74 14.47 8.24 -14.27
C PRO A 74 14.56 7.67 -15.69
N THR A 75 13.60 6.82 -16.03
CA THR A 75 13.43 6.35 -17.40
C THR A 75 12.30 7.18 -17.99
N ALA A 76 12.58 7.86 -19.09
CA ALA A 76 11.67 8.79 -19.76
C ALA A 76 10.33 8.17 -20.24
N THR A 77 10.06 6.92 -19.91
CA THR A 77 8.90 6.15 -20.38
C THR A 77 8.19 5.41 -19.23
N GLN A 78 8.35 5.86 -17.96
CA GLN A 78 7.47 5.32 -16.93
C GLN A 78 6.12 6.03 -17.03
N THR A 79 5.19 5.40 -17.70
CA THR A 79 3.75 5.63 -17.52
C THR A 79 3.41 5.16 -16.11
N SER A 80 3.78 5.94 -15.10
CA SER A 80 3.23 5.75 -13.77
C SER A 80 1.74 6.05 -13.88
N ASN A 81 0.89 5.11 -13.50
CA ASN A 81 -0.56 5.32 -13.38
C ASN A 81 -0.89 6.30 -12.22
N SER A 82 0.11 7.04 -11.73
CA SER A 82 -0.07 8.08 -10.74
C SER A 82 -0.71 9.30 -11.38
N SER A 83 -1.79 9.77 -10.81
CA SER A 83 -2.42 11.03 -11.19
C SER A 83 -1.66 12.25 -10.65
N ARG A 84 -0.70 12.04 -9.74
CA ARG A 84 0.04 13.08 -9.03
C ARG A 84 1.45 13.25 -9.57
N SER A 85 1.95 14.49 -9.48
CA SER A 85 3.33 14.78 -9.81
C SER A 85 4.28 14.20 -8.77
N GLN A 86 5.52 13.91 -9.16
CA GLN A 86 6.55 13.47 -8.23
C GLN A 86 6.83 14.48 -7.13
N ALA A 87 6.66 15.78 -7.41
CA ALA A 87 6.79 16.84 -6.42
C ALA A 87 5.69 16.76 -5.34
N ASP A 88 4.46 16.43 -5.72
CA ASP A 88 3.38 16.25 -4.75
C ASP A 88 3.61 15.03 -3.87
N ILE A 89 4.11 13.94 -4.44
CA ILE A 89 4.48 12.74 -3.69
C ILE A 89 5.59 13.06 -2.69
N ALA A 90 6.66 13.74 -3.13
CA ALA A 90 7.76 14.16 -2.26
C ALA A 90 7.28 15.05 -1.10
N LYS A 91 6.43 16.05 -1.42
CA LYS A 91 5.84 16.92 -0.41
C LYS A 91 5.02 16.17 0.63
N ALA A 92 4.27 15.16 0.22
CA ALA A 92 3.48 14.37 1.15
C ALA A 92 4.34 13.48 2.06
N TRP A 93 5.42 12.90 1.53
CA TRP A 93 6.39 12.21 2.35
C TRP A 93 6.98 13.12 3.43
N ASP A 94 7.37 14.33 3.04
CA ASP A 94 7.91 15.32 3.95
C ASP A 94 6.86 15.82 4.96
N THR A 95 5.60 15.90 4.56
CA THR A 95 4.49 16.23 5.47
C THR A 95 4.31 15.16 6.56
N VAL A 96 4.43 13.88 6.20
CA VAL A 96 4.15 12.75 7.11
C VAL A 96 5.34 12.42 8.00
N TYR A 97 6.56 12.52 7.49
CA TYR A 97 7.77 12.04 8.16
C TYR A 97 8.80 13.12 8.49
N GLY A 98 8.57 14.36 8.06
CA GLY A 98 9.44 15.50 8.27
C GLY A 98 10.16 15.95 7.01
N ALA A 99 10.52 17.25 6.97
CA ALA A 99 11.16 17.87 5.81
C ALA A 99 12.44 17.14 5.38
N GLY A 100 12.61 16.91 4.07
CA GLY A 100 13.75 16.23 3.48
C GLY A 100 13.71 14.69 3.57
N PHE A 101 12.68 14.12 4.18
CA PHE A 101 12.56 12.66 4.34
C PHE A 101 12.53 11.95 2.99
N TYR A 102 11.80 12.48 2.03
CA TYR A 102 11.71 11.90 0.69
C TYR A 102 13.09 11.76 0.04
N THR A 103 13.86 12.83 0.03
CA THR A 103 15.20 12.85 -0.61
C THR A 103 16.17 11.93 0.11
N ALA A 104 16.12 11.88 1.43
CA ALA A 104 17.07 11.11 2.23
C ALA A 104 16.79 9.60 2.21
N HIS A 105 15.53 9.19 2.12
CA HIS A 105 15.14 7.80 2.36
C HIS A 105 14.38 7.15 1.21
N VAL A 106 13.49 7.88 0.53
CA VAL A 106 12.61 7.31 -0.48
C VAL A 106 13.25 7.30 -1.86
N LEU A 107 13.87 8.42 -2.24
CA LEU A 107 14.45 8.58 -3.58
C LEU A 107 15.57 7.56 -3.86
N GLY A 108 16.31 7.13 -2.84
CA GLY A 108 17.37 6.12 -2.93
C GLY A 108 16.94 4.69 -2.55
N ALA A 109 15.66 4.45 -2.25
CA ALA A 109 15.21 3.16 -1.77
C ALA A 109 15.32 2.07 -2.85
N ASN A 110 15.81 0.89 -2.46
CA ASN A 110 15.95 -0.25 -3.39
C ASN A 110 14.60 -0.86 -3.79
N ILE A 111 13.62 -0.79 -2.91
CA ILE A 111 12.27 -1.28 -3.15
C ILE A 111 11.31 -0.13 -2.88
N HIS A 112 10.74 0.38 -3.95
CA HIS A 112 9.72 1.41 -3.94
C HIS A 112 8.49 0.85 -4.65
N ILE A 113 7.33 0.95 -4.03
CA ILE A 113 6.07 0.45 -4.56
C ILE A 113 5.06 1.59 -4.69
N HIS A 114 4.31 1.53 -5.76
CA HIS A 114 3.20 2.45 -6.01
C HIS A 114 1.94 1.65 -6.33
N GLY A 115 0.79 2.11 -5.87
CA GLY A 115 -0.49 1.48 -6.12
C GLY A 115 -1.62 2.48 -6.20
N VAL A 116 -2.62 2.17 -7.02
CA VAL A 116 -3.86 2.94 -7.13
C VAL A 116 -5.03 2.01 -6.80
N LEU A 117 -5.86 2.45 -5.87
CA LEU A 117 -7.04 1.74 -5.42
C LEU A 117 -8.30 2.55 -5.73
N ASN A 118 -9.32 1.86 -6.21
CA ASN A 118 -10.62 2.46 -6.46
C ASN A 118 -11.60 2.04 -5.36
N GLY A 119 -12.23 3.02 -4.76
CA GLY A 119 -13.28 2.84 -3.76
C GLY A 119 -14.63 2.52 -4.38
N ASP A 120 -15.42 1.72 -3.70
CA ASP A 120 -16.77 1.36 -4.08
C ASP A 120 -17.78 2.54 -3.95
N LYS A 121 -17.34 3.64 -3.36
CA LYS A 121 -18.11 4.90 -3.25
C LYS A 121 -17.48 6.07 -4.01
N GLY A 122 -16.47 5.78 -4.87
CA GLY A 122 -15.88 6.74 -5.79
C GLY A 122 -14.58 7.40 -5.32
N THR A 123 -14.10 7.11 -4.12
CA THR A 123 -12.77 7.57 -3.68
C THR A 123 -11.68 6.85 -4.48
N VAL A 124 -10.70 7.58 -4.96
CA VAL A 124 -9.44 7.00 -5.45
C VAL A 124 -8.38 7.23 -4.40
N LEU A 125 -7.70 6.14 -4.01
CA LEU A 125 -6.62 6.15 -3.03
C LEU A 125 -5.33 5.74 -3.73
N GLU A 126 -4.36 6.65 -3.80
CA GLU A 126 -3.01 6.36 -4.26
C GLU A 126 -2.12 6.03 -3.06
N VAL A 127 -1.32 4.99 -3.18
CA VAL A 127 -0.41 4.51 -2.14
C VAL A 127 1.01 4.52 -2.67
N ASP A 128 1.90 5.04 -1.86
CA ASP A 128 3.33 5.06 -2.13
C ASP A 128 4.07 4.56 -0.88
N ALA A 129 4.93 3.55 -1.06
CA ALA A 129 5.64 2.96 0.06
C ALA A 129 7.04 2.48 -0.36
N PHE A 130 7.97 2.45 0.59
CA PHE A 130 9.30 1.92 0.36
C PHE A 130 9.73 0.96 1.45
N ARG A 131 10.73 0.16 1.12
CA ARG A 131 11.44 -0.70 2.06
C ARG A 131 12.92 -0.40 2.00
N ASN A 132 13.52 -0.20 3.17
CA ASN A 132 14.97 -0.08 3.29
C ASN A 132 15.56 -1.46 3.65
N PRO A 133 16.40 -2.08 2.81
CA PRO A 133 16.88 -3.44 3.01
C PRO A 133 18.03 -3.57 4.03
N GLY A 134 18.38 -2.50 4.75
CA GLY A 134 19.59 -2.45 5.58
C GLY A 134 19.42 -2.74 7.07
N THR A 135 18.23 -3.01 7.58
CA THR A 135 18.03 -3.26 9.02
C THR A 135 17.56 -4.69 9.25
N SER A 136 18.47 -5.53 9.70
CA SER A 136 18.30 -6.99 9.84
C SER A 136 17.29 -7.43 10.89
N ASP A 137 16.88 -6.58 11.83
CA ASP A 137 16.10 -7.02 12.98
C ASP A 137 14.64 -6.49 13.02
N ASP A 138 14.29 -5.55 12.15
CA ASP A 138 12.95 -4.99 12.11
C ASP A 138 12.35 -5.00 10.69
N ALA A 139 12.15 -6.18 10.13
CA ALA A 139 11.54 -6.33 8.80
C ALA A 139 10.16 -5.65 8.69
N MET A 140 9.45 -5.46 9.79
CA MET A 140 8.19 -4.73 9.87
C MET A 140 8.39 -3.21 9.97
N ASN A 141 9.35 -2.73 10.76
CA ASN A 141 9.64 -1.30 10.91
C ASN A 141 10.39 -0.69 9.72
N SER A 142 10.94 -1.52 8.84
CA SER A 142 11.63 -1.05 7.64
C SER A 142 10.71 -0.61 6.51
N ARG A 143 9.41 -0.83 6.64
CA ARG A 143 8.40 -0.48 5.63
C ARG A 143 7.63 0.74 6.09
N LYS A 144 7.75 1.80 5.31
CA LYS A 144 7.02 3.05 5.54
C LYS A 144 6.23 3.40 4.28
N GLY A 145 5.11 4.04 4.47
CA GLY A 145 4.28 4.43 3.36
C GLY A 145 3.45 5.67 3.67
N ILE A 146 2.95 6.23 2.60
CA ILE A 146 1.94 7.28 2.60
C ILE A 146 0.80 6.87 1.68
N ALA A 147 -0.33 7.49 1.85
CA ALA A 147 -1.42 7.40 0.91
C ALA A 147 -2.11 8.76 0.77
N PHE A 148 -2.75 8.96 -0.38
CA PHE A 148 -3.56 10.16 -0.66
C PHE A 148 -4.89 9.72 -1.21
N ASP A 149 -5.94 10.46 -0.90
CA ASP A 149 -7.22 10.25 -1.55
C ASP A 149 -7.68 11.46 -2.38
N THR A 150 -8.74 11.26 -3.14
CA THR A 150 -9.39 12.31 -3.93
C THR A 150 -10.08 13.37 -3.07
N ASN A 151 -10.25 13.12 -1.76
CA ASN A 151 -10.83 14.05 -0.80
C ASN A 151 -9.76 14.92 -0.12
N SER A 152 -8.55 14.98 -0.68
CA SER A 152 -7.41 15.77 -0.19
C SER A 152 -6.88 15.33 1.18
N ASN A 153 -7.13 14.10 1.59
CA ASN A 153 -6.51 13.54 2.77
C ASN A 153 -5.13 12.97 2.44
N ILE A 154 -4.19 13.15 3.38
CA ILE A 154 -2.88 12.49 3.38
C ILE A 154 -2.83 11.59 4.61
N TYR A 155 -2.39 10.37 4.39
CA TYR A 155 -2.30 9.34 5.42
C TYR A 155 -0.87 8.86 5.59
N LYS A 156 -0.50 8.58 6.83
CA LYS A 156 0.66 7.75 7.15
C LYS A 156 0.23 6.28 7.06
N LEU A 157 0.92 5.51 6.25
CA LEU A 157 0.72 4.06 6.14
C LEU A 157 1.79 3.34 6.95
N VAL A 158 1.35 2.48 7.87
CA VAL A 158 2.19 1.67 8.75
C VAL A 158 1.80 0.21 8.56
N PHE A 159 2.81 -0.68 8.43
CA PHE A 159 2.63 -2.12 8.31
C PHE A 159 3.04 -2.84 9.57
#